data_0b9ef1e56ba389274befe55a2fa75752
#
_entry.id   0b9ef1e56ba389274befe55a2fa75752
#
_cell.length_a   1.000
_cell.length_b   1.000
_cell.length_c   1.000
_cell.angle_alpha   90.00
_cell.angle_beta   90.00
_cell.angle_gamma   90.00
#
_symmetry.space_group_name_H-M   'P 1'
#
loop_
_entity.id
_entity.type
_entity.pdbx_description
1 polymer ?
#
loop_
_entity_poly.entity_id
_entity_poly.type
_entity_poly.pdbx_seq_one_letter_code
_entity_poly.pdbx_strand_id
1 'polypeptide(L)'
;MSLLLSILFSVLTTLSDGMFHTQYETEVEAGAEVCNMVVDSMIFYLQTDPAQLSKQFFGGLGKQEDTQKNAFYLIWKASEYQPEEQYSKLVLDVLVNERPFLSDVVIESQVTDSMRGAQRDIRVDIHYAGSLLKQAYGTFHVLPTGENSAKISMDVHVKFGWFFRIFISRKVYSETIDWRLVRFVTNIKLRSEGIVADDVYWETAAGQQ
;
A
#
# COMPACT_ATOMS: atom_id res chain seq x y z
N MET A 1 36.50 5.80 -2.10
CA MET A 1 36.05 4.75 -1.17
C MET A 1 34.81 5.30 -0.51
N SER A 2 33.64 5.13 -1.17
CA SER A 2 32.36 5.68 -0.71
C SER A 2 31.77 4.69 0.29
N LEU A 3 31.68 5.11 1.54
CA LEU A 3 30.91 4.40 2.55
C LEU A 3 29.45 4.53 2.17
N LEU A 4 28.89 3.48 1.59
CA LEU A 4 27.47 3.24 1.50
C LEU A 4 26.95 3.08 2.95
N LEU A 5 26.52 4.19 3.54
CA LEU A 5 25.64 4.12 4.69
C LEU A 5 24.31 3.52 4.18
N SER A 6 24.20 2.20 4.24
CA SER A 6 22.90 1.53 4.19
C SER A 6 22.12 1.95 5.43
N ILE A 7 21.38 3.04 5.31
CA ILE A 7 20.37 3.37 6.31
C ILE A 7 19.37 2.21 6.22
N LEU A 8 19.39 1.36 7.23
CA LEU A 8 18.40 0.30 7.43
C LEU A 8 17.06 1.00 7.68
N PHE A 9 16.29 1.19 6.62
CA PHE A 9 14.89 1.58 6.73
C PHE A 9 14.14 0.39 7.33
N SER A 10 13.89 0.46 8.62
CA SER A 10 13.13 -0.59 9.30
C SER A 10 11.66 -0.22 9.30
N VAL A 11 10.84 -1.11 8.75
CA VAL A 11 9.40 -1.07 9.02
C VAL A 11 9.21 -1.26 10.52
N LEU A 12 8.48 -0.35 11.12
CA LEU A 12 8.12 -0.43 12.52
C LEU A 12 6.67 -0.85 12.66
N THR A 13 6.44 -2.09 13.11
CA THR A 13 5.10 -2.56 13.45
C THR A 13 4.96 -2.77 14.94
N THR A 14 3.97 -2.12 15.52
CA THR A 14 3.57 -2.26 16.92
C THR A 14 2.15 -2.81 17.03
N LEU A 15 1.82 -3.37 18.19
CA LEU A 15 0.47 -3.84 18.51
C LEU A 15 0.08 -3.29 19.87
N SER A 16 -0.96 -2.46 19.90
CA SER A 16 -1.54 -1.92 21.13
C SER A 16 -3.06 -1.99 21.06
N ASP A 17 -3.71 -2.45 22.11
CA ASP A 17 -5.17 -2.59 22.22
C ASP A 17 -5.83 -3.34 21.06
N GLY A 18 -5.09 -4.28 20.46
CA GLY A 18 -5.53 -5.05 19.29
C GLY A 18 -5.54 -4.25 17.98
N MET A 19 -4.94 -3.07 17.95
CA MET A 19 -4.65 -2.26 16.79
C MET A 19 -3.20 -2.49 16.37
N PHE A 20 -2.98 -2.89 15.14
CA PHE A 20 -1.67 -2.89 14.50
C PHE A 20 -1.40 -1.48 13.99
N HIS A 21 -0.20 -1.00 14.24
CA HIS A 21 0.30 0.25 13.71
C HIS A 21 1.62 -0.04 12.99
N THR A 22 1.66 0.25 11.69
CA THR A 22 2.84 0.05 10.84
C THR A 22 3.23 1.37 10.21
N GLN A 23 4.49 1.73 10.36
CA GLN A 23 5.07 2.94 9.79
C GLN A 23 6.27 2.59 8.94
N TYR A 24 6.37 3.24 7.78
CA TYR A 24 7.52 3.17 6.90
C TYR A 24 7.77 4.52 6.23
N GLU A 25 9.03 4.90 6.13
CA GLU A 25 9.45 6.10 5.42
C GLU A 25 10.72 5.86 4.62
N THR A 26 10.92 6.62 3.56
CA THR A 26 12.14 6.59 2.75
C THR A 26 12.42 7.96 2.14
N GLU A 27 13.70 8.26 1.97
CA GLU A 27 14.15 9.39 1.18
C GLU A 27 14.07 9.07 -0.32
N VAL A 28 13.77 10.10 -1.11
CA VAL A 28 13.62 10.03 -2.57
C VAL A 28 14.56 11.05 -3.20
N GLU A 29 15.39 10.62 -4.13
CA GLU A 29 16.29 11.47 -4.91
C GLU A 29 15.56 12.16 -6.08
N ALA A 30 14.39 12.72 -5.78
CA ALA A 30 13.56 13.51 -6.69
C ALA A 30 12.77 14.55 -5.89
N GLY A 31 12.50 15.70 -6.49
CA GLY A 31 11.70 16.75 -5.85
C GLY A 31 10.28 16.30 -5.52
N ALA A 32 9.68 16.91 -4.52
CA ALA A 32 8.33 16.55 -4.08
C ALA A 32 7.28 16.72 -5.19
N GLU A 33 7.46 17.62 -6.13
CA GLU A 33 6.57 17.81 -7.28
C GLU A 33 6.56 16.55 -8.17
N VAL A 34 7.74 15.94 -8.41
CA VAL A 34 7.83 14.69 -9.19
C VAL A 34 7.15 13.55 -8.45
N CYS A 35 7.34 13.45 -7.13
CA CYS A 35 6.63 12.47 -6.31
C CYS A 35 5.11 12.64 -6.40
N ASN A 36 4.63 13.89 -6.38
CA ASN A 36 3.21 14.20 -6.51
C ASN A 36 2.65 13.80 -7.88
N MET A 37 3.41 13.98 -8.96
CA MET A 37 3.00 13.50 -10.30
C MET A 37 2.86 11.97 -10.36
N VAL A 38 3.74 11.24 -9.68
CA VAL A 38 3.63 9.78 -9.56
C VAL A 38 2.38 9.38 -8.78
N VAL A 39 2.07 10.10 -7.69
CA VAL A 39 0.85 9.88 -6.90
C VAL A 39 -0.40 10.21 -7.70
N ASP A 40 -0.39 11.28 -8.52
CA ASP A 40 -1.50 11.60 -9.43
C ASP A 40 -1.76 10.48 -10.43
N SER A 41 -0.70 9.88 -10.96
CA SER A 41 -0.82 8.71 -11.84
C SER A 41 -1.46 7.51 -11.10
N MET A 42 -1.13 7.32 -9.84
CA MET A 42 -1.75 6.30 -9.01
C MET A 42 -3.26 6.54 -8.85
N ILE A 43 -3.65 7.78 -8.55
CA ILE A 43 -5.06 8.18 -8.42
C ILE A 43 -5.79 8.01 -9.76
N PHE A 44 -5.17 8.38 -10.86
CA PHE A 44 -5.72 8.17 -12.19
C PHE A 44 -6.03 6.69 -12.47
N TYR A 45 -5.10 5.79 -12.16
CA TYR A 45 -5.34 4.35 -12.31
C TYR A 45 -6.40 3.82 -11.34
N LEU A 46 -6.49 4.37 -10.14
CA LEU A 46 -7.56 4.02 -9.20
C LEU A 46 -8.94 4.29 -9.80
N GLN A 47 -9.07 5.36 -10.59
CA GLN A 47 -10.32 5.73 -11.25
C GLN A 47 -10.59 4.95 -12.54
N THR A 48 -9.55 4.60 -13.30
CA THR A 48 -9.70 4.17 -14.70
C THR A 48 -9.34 2.69 -14.91
N ASP A 49 -8.31 2.20 -14.23
CA ASP A 49 -7.78 0.84 -14.41
C ASP A 49 -7.20 0.27 -13.10
N PRO A 50 -8.05 -0.32 -12.25
CA PRO A 50 -7.60 -0.91 -10.98
C PRO A 50 -6.57 -2.03 -11.14
N ALA A 51 -6.62 -2.76 -12.25
CA ALA A 51 -5.66 -3.83 -12.53
C ALA A 51 -4.27 -3.24 -12.78
N GLN A 52 -4.19 -2.12 -13.50
CA GLN A 52 -2.96 -1.40 -13.72
C GLN A 52 -2.44 -0.75 -12.44
N LEU A 53 -3.31 -0.19 -11.61
CA LEU A 53 -2.95 0.29 -10.28
C LEU A 53 -2.30 -0.83 -9.46
N SER A 54 -2.94 -1.99 -9.39
CA SER A 54 -2.43 -3.14 -8.66
C SER A 54 -1.06 -3.56 -9.20
N LYS A 55 -0.92 -3.65 -10.52
CA LYS A 55 0.33 -4.00 -11.19
C LYS A 55 1.45 -3.01 -10.90
N GLN A 56 1.20 -1.73 -11.06
CA GLN A 56 2.26 -0.71 -11.02
C GLN A 56 2.67 -0.29 -9.61
N PHE A 57 1.74 -0.20 -8.69
CA PHE A 57 2.00 0.37 -7.36
C PHE A 57 1.99 -0.66 -6.25
N PHE A 58 1.11 -1.64 -6.32
CA PHE A 58 1.00 -2.64 -5.26
C PHE A 58 1.74 -3.93 -5.55
N GLY A 59 2.40 -4.02 -6.65
CA GLY A 59 3.23 -5.10 -7.14
C GLY A 59 3.13 -6.43 -6.39
N GLY A 60 2.40 -7.41 -6.92
CA GLY A 60 2.17 -8.67 -6.22
C GLY A 60 1.12 -8.60 -5.11
N LEU A 61 0.48 -7.46 -4.83
CA LEU A 61 -0.69 -7.44 -3.97
C LEU A 61 -1.77 -8.33 -4.60
N GLY A 62 -2.12 -9.41 -3.94
CA GLY A 62 -3.03 -10.41 -4.48
C GLY A 62 -2.38 -11.56 -5.24
N LYS A 63 -1.05 -11.58 -5.37
CA LYS A 63 -0.31 -12.74 -5.87
C LYS A 63 0.65 -13.25 -4.81
N GLN A 64 0.85 -14.57 -4.77
CA GLN A 64 1.83 -15.18 -3.89
C GLN A 64 3.23 -14.90 -4.43
N GLU A 65 4.10 -14.41 -3.57
CA GLU A 65 5.53 -14.63 -3.77
C GLU A 65 5.88 -15.94 -3.08
N ASP A 66 6.62 -16.80 -3.75
CA ASP A 66 6.85 -18.22 -3.46
C ASP A 66 7.38 -18.57 -2.05
N THR A 67 7.64 -17.60 -1.21
CA THR A 67 8.28 -17.81 0.08
C THR A 67 7.33 -17.84 1.27
N GLN A 68 6.06 -17.48 1.10
CA GLN A 68 5.12 -17.38 2.23
C GLN A 68 4.02 -18.43 2.15
N LYS A 69 4.28 -19.58 2.74
CA LYS A 69 3.24 -20.57 3.06
C LYS A 69 2.25 -19.92 4.04
N ASN A 70 0.99 -19.84 3.69
CA ASN A 70 -0.13 -19.28 4.46
C ASN A 70 -0.38 -17.77 4.32
N ALA A 71 0.09 -17.13 3.27
CA ALA A 71 -0.23 -15.74 3.02
C ALA A 71 -1.70 -15.57 2.61
N PHE A 72 -2.30 -14.49 3.09
CA PHE A 72 -3.55 -14.00 2.53
C PHE A 72 -3.29 -13.37 1.16
N TYR A 73 -4.15 -13.67 0.21
CA TYR A 73 -4.16 -13.05 -1.11
C TYR A 73 -5.34 -12.11 -1.21
N LEU A 74 -5.12 -10.98 -1.86
CA LEU A 74 -6.18 -10.04 -2.17
C LEU A 74 -6.27 -9.94 -3.69
N ILE A 75 -7.40 -10.33 -4.27
CA ILE A 75 -7.67 -10.15 -5.69
C ILE A 75 -8.62 -8.98 -5.84
N TRP A 76 -8.15 -7.91 -6.44
CA TRP A 76 -8.99 -6.74 -6.73
C TRP A 76 -9.88 -7.03 -7.92
N LYS A 77 -11.18 -6.87 -7.72
CA LYS A 77 -12.21 -7.12 -8.74
C LYS A 77 -12.69 -5.83 -9.35
N ALA A 78 -12.92 -4.83 -8.53
CA ALA A 78 -13.38 -3.52 -8.96
C ALA A 78 -12.91 -2.43 -8.01
N SER A 79 -12.76 -1.22 -8.51
CA SER A 79 -12.60 -0.03 -7.69
C SER A 79 -13.37 1.14 -8.28
N GLU A 80 -13.79 2.03 -7.41
CA GLU A 80 -14.43 3.28 -7.71
C GLU A 80 -13.81 4.36 -6.83
N TYR A 81 -13.52 5.51 -7.41
CA TYR A 81 -13.03 6.67 -6.67
C TYR A 81 -13.76 7.92 -7.13
N GLN A 82 -14.32 8.65 -6.19
CA GLN A 82 -15.09 9.87 -6.41
C GLN A 82 -14.44 11.00 -5.57
N PRO A 83 -13.51 11.77 -6.16
CA PRO A 83 -12.74 12.77 -5.42
C PRO A 83 -13.61 13.90 -4.86
N GLU A 84 -14.68 14.30 -5.57
CA GLU A 84 -15.59 15.34 -5.10
C GLU A 84 -16.35 14.94 -3.83
N GLU A 85 -16.64 13.65 -3.69
CA GLU A 85 -17.30 13.08 -2.51
C GLU A 85 -16.29 12.56 -1.48
N GLN A 86 -15.00 12.60 -1.81
CA GLN A 86 -13.93 12.02 -0.99
C GLN A 86 -14.16 10.53 -0.71
N TYR A 87 -14.80 9.84 -1.63
CA TYR A 87 -15.24 8.46 -1.46
C TYR A 87 -14.44 7.51 -2.35
N SER A 88 -14.10 6.35 -1.78
CA SER A 88 -13.54 5.24 -2.52
C SER A 88 -14.22 3.93 -2.12
N LYS A 89 -14.47 3.09 -3.12
CA LYS A 89 -14.98 1.74 -2.94
C LYS A 89 -14.08 0.75 -3.64
N LEU A 90 -13.73 -0.30 -2.93
CA LEU A 90 -12.93 -1.41 -3.44
C LEU A 90 -13.70 -2.71 -3.23
N VAL A 91 -13.75 -3.55 -4.26
CA VAL A 91 -14.30 -4.91 -4.17
C VAL A 91 -13.17 -5.90 -4.40
N LEU A 92 -12.99 -6.82 -3.46
CA LEU A 92 -11.92 -7.79 -3.53
C LEU A 92 -12.34 -9.18 -3.01
N ASP A 93 -11.61 -10.19 -3.47
CA ASP A 93 -11.64 -11.52 -2.88
C ASP A 93 -10.43 -11.69 -1.95
N VAL A 94 -10.65 -12.36 -0.83
CA VAL A 94 -9.59 -12.79 0.09
C VAL A 94 -9.40 -14.29 -0.08
N LEU A 95 -8.20 -14.69 -0.45
CA LEU A 95 -7.82 -16.09 -0.58
C LEU A 95 -6.86 -16.47 0.55
N VAL A 96 -6.97 -17.70 1.00
CA VAL A 96 -6.02 -18.34 1.93
C VAL A 96 -5.55 -19.62 1.29
N ASN A 97 -4.24 -19.77 1.11
CA ASN A 97 -3.66 -20.93 0.42
C ASN A 97 -4.33 -21.19 -0.95
N GLU A 98 -4.45 -20.13 -1.77
CA GLU A 98 -5.05 -20.16 -3.11
C GLU A 98 -6.55 -20.53 -3.16
N ARG A 99 -7.19 -20.71 -2.00
CA ARG A 99 -8.61 -21.01 -1.92
C ARG A 99 -9.39 -19.76 -1.52
N PRO A 100 -10.52 -19.48 -2.18
CA PRO A 100 -11.40 -18.40 -1.76
C PRO A 100 -11.80 -18.59 -0.30
N PHE A 101 -11.50 -17.60 0.53
CA PHE A 101 -11.90 -17.55 1.93
C PHE A 101 -13.06 -16.58 2.13
N LEU A 102 -12.98 -15.42 1.50
CA LEU A 102 -14.06 -14.44 1.39
C LEU A 102 -14.14 -13.99 -0.06
N SER A 103 -15.33 -13.88 -0.58
CA SER A 103 -15.59 -13.35 -1.92
C SER A 103 -16.40 -12.06 -1.81
N ASP A 104 -16.16 -11.14 -2.77
CA ASP A 104 -16.87 -9.89 -2.90
C ASP A 104 -16.86 -9.03 -1.62
N VAL A 105 -15.72 -9.00 -0.95
CA VAL A 105 -15.52 -8.12 0.21
C VAL A 105 -15.53 -6.67 -0.28
N VAL A 106 -16.51 -5.91 0.19
CA VAL A 106 -16.62 -4.49 -0.10
C VAL A 106 -15.88 -3.73 0.99
N ILE A 107 -14.98 -2.84 0.56
CA ILE A 107 -14.30 -1.87 1.43
C ILE A 107 -14.71 -0.48 0.97
N GLU A 108 -15.30 0.28 1.85
CA GLU A 108 -15.68 1.67 1.60
C GLU A 108 -14.85 2.59 2.49
N SER A 109 -14.32 3.63 1.88
CA SER A 109 -13.43 4.56 2.58
C SER A 109 -13.67 6.00 2.16
N GLN A 110 -13.36 6.90 3.08
CA GLN A 110 -13.21 8.32 2.82
C GLN A 110 -11.74 8.62 2.54
N VAL A 111 -11.48 9.39 1.47
CA VAL A 111 -10.13 9.76 1.05
C VAL A 111 -10.02 11.28 1.09
N THR A 112 -9.21 11.79 2.00
CA THR A 112 -8.89 13.20 2.07
C THR A 112 -7.51 13.43 1.45
N ASP A 113 -7.44 14.25 0.42
CA ASP A 113 -6.20 14.63 -0.25
C ASP A 113 -6.00 16.13 -0.10
N SER A 114 -4.88 16.53 0.48
CA SER A 114 -4.58 17.94 0.74
C SER A 114 -3.16 18.29 0.35
N MET A 115 -3.01 19.44 -0.28
CA MET A 115 -1.70 19.98 -0.68
C MET A 115 -1.43 21.31 0.01
N ARG A 116 -0.16 21.49 0.45
CA ARG A 116 0.38 22.76 0.97
C ARG A 116 1.71 23.04 0.28
N GLY A 117 1.66 23.82 -0.82
CA GLY A 117 2.81 23.91 -1.71
C GLY A 117 3.11 22.56 -2.34
N ALA A 118 4.34 22.10 -2.23
CA ALA A 118 4.76 20.78 -2.72
C ALA A 118 4.53 19.64 -1.70
N GLN A 119 4.18 19.95 -0.46
CA GLN A 119 3.78 18.93 0.52
C GLN A 119 2.39 18.39 0.20
N ARG A 120 2.22 17.07 0.26
CA ARG A 120 0.95 16.39 0.09
C ARG A 120 0.68 15.43 1.22
N ASP A 121 -0.54 15.44 1.69
CA ASP A 121 -1.03 14.57 2.77
C ASP A 121 -2.31 13.88 2.26
N ILE A 122 -2.26 12.56 2.09
CA ILE A 122 -3.41 11.74 1.71
C ILE A 122 -3.79 10.88 2.90
N ARG A 123 -5.03 10.99 3.34
CA ARG A 123 -5.60 10.17 4.41
C ARG A 123 -6.73 9.32 3.87
N VAL A 124 -6.71 8.05 4.23
CA VAL A 124 -7.77 7.09 3.91
C VAL A 124 -8.34 6.57 5.23
N ASP A 125 -9.62 6.80 5.46
CA ASP A 125 -10.36 6.29 6.61
C ASP A 125 -11.37 5.25 6.12
N ILE A 126 -11.21 3.99 6.53
CA ILE A 126 -12.09 2.89 6.13
C ILE A 126 -13.31 2.90 7.04
N HIS A 127 -14.48 3.12 6.46
CA HIS A 127 -15.75 3.16 7.17
C HIS A 127 -16.46 1.82 7.20
N TYR A 128 -16.26 1.02 6.13
CA TYR A 128 -16.87 -0.28 6.00
C TYR A 128 -15.91 -1.28 5.38
N ALA A 129 -15.83 -2.45 5.96
CA ALA A 129 -15.07 -3.59 5.44
C ALA A 129 -15.69 -4.93 5.91
N GLY A 130 -17.00 -4.97 6.07
CA GLY A 130 -17.73 -6.15 6.57
C GLY A 130 -17.22 -6.60 7.94
N SER A 131 -17.06 -7.92 8.09
CA SER A 131 -16.50 -8.54 9.29
C SER A 131 -14.97 -8.57 9.30
N LEU A 132 -14.31 -8.20 8.21
CA LEU A 132 -12.86 -8.29 8.06
C LEU A 132 -12.13 -7.31 8.97
N LEU A 133 -12.56 -6.05 8.96
CA LEU A 133 -11.95 -4.99 9.74
C LEU A 133 -12.96 -4.38 10.70
N LYS A 134 -12.49 -4.09 11.91
CA LYS A 134 -13.24 -3.28 12.87
C LYS A 134 -12.95 -1.80 12.70
N GLN A 135 -11.72 -1.48 12.36
CA GLN A 135 -11.24 -0.13 12.14
C GLN A 135 -9.97 -0.20 11.30
N ALA A 136 -9.84 0.66 10.31
CA ALA A 136 -8.58 0.88 9.63
C ALA A 136 -8.52 2.29 9.09
N TYR A 137 -7.33 2.87 9.14
CA TYR A 137 -7.01 4.15 8.52
C TYR A 137 -5.52 4.20 8.21
N GLY A 138 -5.17 5.05 7.28
CA GLY A 138 -3.79 5.28 6.92
C GLY A 138 -3.56 6.68 6.40
N THR A 139 -2.32 7.13 6.50
CA THR A 139 -1.86 8.39 5.92
C THR A 139 -0.63 8.14 5.06
N PHE A 140 -0.58 8.84 3.94
CA PHE A 140 0.57 8.88 3.05
C PHE A 140 1.01 10.32 2.90
N HIS A 141 2.31 10.57 3.05
CA HIS A 141 2.87 11.90 3.02
C HIS A 141 3.97 12.01 1.97
N VAL A 142 3.97 13.12 1.24
CA VAL A 142 5.08 13.59 0.43
C VAL A 142 5.58 14.89 1.05
N LEU A 143 6.81 14.90 1.55
CA LEU A 143 7.43 16.03 2.24
C LEU A 143 8.66 16.50 1.46
N PRO A 144 8.73 17.76 1.01
CA PRO A 144 9.93 18.29 0.39
C PRO A 144 11.04 18.36 1.45
N THR A 145 12.24 17.84 1.14
CA THR A 145 13.44 17.92 1.97
C THR A 145 14.53 18.78 1.34
N GLY A 146 14.40 19.08 0.05
CA GLY A 146 15.25 19.94 -0.74
C GLY A 146 14.65 20.20 -2.11
N GLU A 147 15.38 20.91 -2.97
CA GLU A 147 14.94 21.21 -4.32
C GLU A 147 14.74 19.94 -5.17
N ASN A 148 15.68 18.98 -5.05
CA ASN A 148 15.68 17.71 -5.77
C ASN A 148 15.59 16.51 -4.83
N SER A 149 14.98 16.68 -3.67
CA SER A 149 14.81 15.61 -2.71
C SER A 149 13.50 15.74 -1.96
N ALA A 150 12.91 14.59 -1.66
CA ALA A 150 11.70 14.48 -0.88
C ALA A 150 11.80 13.30 0.09
N LYS A 151 10.94 13.30 1.09
CA LYS A 151 10.67 12.14 1.93
C LYS A 151 9.24 11.69 1.70
N ILE A 152 9.06 10.41 1.45
CA ILE A 152 7.75 9.79 1.44
C ILE A 152 7.60 8.88 2.64
N SER A 153 6.43 8.93 3.26
CA SER A 153 6.11 8.09 4.41
C SER A 153 4.69 7.58 4.35
N MET A 154 4.47 6.43 4.94
CA MET A 154 3.17 5.83 5.10
C MET A 154 2.99 5.31 6.52
N ASP A 155 1.83 5.59 7.08
CA ASP A 155 1.43 5.23 8.43
C ASP A 155 0.07 4.53 8.34
N VAL A 156 -0.02 3.29 8.83
CA VAL A 156 -1.19 2.43 8.67
C VAL A 156 -1.62 1.85 10.01
N HIS A 157 -2.88 2.02 10.34
CA HIS A 157 -3.52 1.49 11.53
C HIS A 157 -4.61 0.50 11.14
N VAL A 158 -4.53 -0.74 11.65
CA VAL A 158 -5.49 -1.80 11.33
C VAL A 158 -5.92 -2.54 12.58
N LYS A 159 -7.23 -2.60 12.78
CA LYS A 159 -7.86 -3.44 13.81
C LYS A 159 -8.81 -4.41 13.12
N PHE A 160 -8.47 -5.68 13.18
CA PHE A 160 -9.30 -6.73 12.59
C PHE A 160 -10.57 -6.98 13.40
N GLY A 161 -11.61 -7.46 12.72
CA GLY A 161 -12.80 -8.00 13.36
C GLY A 161 -12.45 -9.15 14.30
N TRP A 162 -13.32 -9.40 15.27
CA TRP A 162 -13.05 -10.37 16.36
C TRP A 162 -12.66 -11.77 15.85
N PHE A 163 -13.31 -12.21 14.77
CA PHE A 163 -13.04 -13.53 14.16
C PHE A 163 -11.65 -13.59 13.55
N PHE A 164 -11.27 -12.59 12.75
CA PHE A 164 -9.97 -12.55 12.08
C PHE A 164 -8.82 -12.33 13.05
N ARG A 165 -9.06 -11.60 14.13
CA ARG A 165 -8.07 -11.36 15.18
C ARG A 165 -7.53 -12.64 15.80
N ILE A 166 -8.30 -13.74 15.82
CA ILE A 166 -7.87 -15.03 16.34
C ILE A 166 -6.73 -15.63 15.48
N PHE A 167 -6.76 -15.38 14.18
CA PHE A 167 -5.82 -15.95 13.21
C PHE A 167 -4.65 -15.03 12.89
N ILE A 168 -4.79 -13.73 13.13
CA ILE A 168 -3.80 -12.71 12.75
C ILE A 168 -2.98 -12.35 14.00
N SER A 169 -1.92 -13.12 14.23
CA SER A 169 -0.89 -12.75 15.20
C SER A 169 -0.03 -11.60 14.68
N ARG A 170 0.76 -10.97 15.56
CA ARG A 170 1.73 -9.94 15.15
C ARG A 170 2.69 -10.47 14.09
N LYS A 171 3.14 -11.71 14.20
CA LYS A 171 4.03 -12.34 13.23
C LYS A 171 3.35 -12.46 11.86
N VAL A 172 2.13 -13.01 11.81
CA VAL A 172 1.36 -13.16 10.56
C VAL A 172 1.08 -11.80 9.92
N TYR A 173 0.74 -10.79 10.72
CA TYR A 173 0.53 -9.43 10.23
C TYR A 173 1.81 -8.85 9.61
N SER A 174 2.92 -8.90 10.34
CA SER A 174 4.21 -8.40 9.85
C SER A 174 4.65 -9.11 8.57
N GLU A 175 4.59 -10.44 8.55
CA GLU A 175 4.95 -11.23 7.36
C GLU A 175 4.03 -10.97 6.15
N THR A 176 2.83 -10.44 6.39
CA THR A 176 1.83 -10.22 5.32
C THR A 176 1.76 -8.78 4.88
N ILE A 177 1.85 -7.83 5.79
CA ILE A 177 1.56 -6.41 5.53
C ILE A 177 2.84 -5.59 5.38
N ASP A 178 3.86 -5.83 6.24
CA ASP A 178 5.03 -4.96 6.27
C ASP A 178 5.76 -4.91 4.92
N TRP A 179 6.03 -6.06 4.30
CA TRP A 179 6.71 -6.09 3.01
C TRP A 179 5.86 -5.46 1.88
N ARG A 180 4.52 -5.56 1.94
CA ARG A 180 3.64 -4.93 0.98
C ARG A 180 3.68 -3.41 1.08
N LEU A 181 3.74 -2.92 2.31
CA LEU A 181 3.86 -1.49 2.59
C LEU A 181 5.20 -0.95 2.08
N VAL A 182 6.28 -1.65 2.41
CA VAL A 182 7.62 -1.32 1.90
C VAL A 182 7.63 -1.29 0.39
N ARG A 183 7.07 -2.32 -0.24
CA ARG A 183 7.05 -2.43 -1.70
C ARG A 183 6.24 -1.31 -2.35
N PHE A 184 5.07 -1.00 -1.80
CA PHE A 184 4.25 0.11 -2.29
C PHE A 184 5.03 1.43 -2.26
N VAL A 185 5.59 1.79 -1.12
CA VAL A 185 6.36 3.03 -0.96
C VAL A 185 7.63 3.01 -1.83
N THR A 186 8.31 1.87 -1.91
CA THR A 186 9.50 1.70 -2.78
C THR A 186 9.15 1.86 -4.25
N ASN A 187 8.01 1.35 -4.71
CA ASN A 187 7.56 1.52 -6.09
C ASN A 187 7.32 3.01 -6.42
N ILE A 188 6.72 3.75 -5.50
CA ILE A 188 6.57 5.21 -5.66
C ILE A 188 7.95 5.89 -5.72
N LYS A 189 8.86 5.54 -4.81
CA LYS A 189 10.24 6.05 -4.82
C LYS A 189 10.93 5.82 -6.17
N LEU A 190 11.00 4.57 -6.62
CA LEU A 190 11.70 4.20 -7.86
C LEU A 190 11.11 4.93 -9.07
N ARG A 191 9.79 5.04 -9.17
CA ARG A 191 9.14 5.79 -10.24
C ARG A 191 9.46 7.28 -10.18
N SER A 192 9.50 7.86 -8.99
CA SER A 192 9.87 9.26 -8.81
C SER A 192 11.33 9.53 -9.20
N GLU A 193 12.22 8.56 -9.01
CA GLU A 193 13.63 8.62 -9.41
C GLU A 193 13.86 8.25 -10.88
N GLY A 194 12.77 8.03 -11.66
CA GLY A 194 12.85 7.65 -13.06
C GLY A 194 13.33 6.22 -13.31
N ILE A 195 13.39 5.41 -12.28
CA ILE A 195 13.73 4.00 -12.37
C ILE A 195 12.45 3.23 -12.69
N VAL A 196 12.35 2.75 -13.93
CA VAL A 196 11.21 1.95 -14.37
C VAL A 196 11.34 0.57 -13.72
N ALA A 197 10.59 0.35 -12.66
CA ALA A 197 10.55 -0.94 -11.95
C ALA A 197 9.73 -2.00 -12.70
N ASP A 198 9.21 -1.67 -13.88
CA ASP A 198 8.24 -2.51 -14.61
C ASP A 198 8.82 -3.88 -15.02
N ASP A 199 10.12 -3.95 -15.28
CA ASP A 199 10.70 -5.13 -15.91
C ASP A 199 11.27 -6.16 -14.91
N VAL A 200 11.63 -5.74 -13.71
CA VAL A 200 12.40 -6.58 -12.80
C VAL A 200 11.52 -7.50 -11.93
N TYR A 201 10.29 -7.09 -11.63
CA TYR A 201 9.45 -7.82 -10.66
C TYR A 201 8.23 -8.52 -11.26
N TRP A 202 7.87 -8.24 -12.51
CA TRP A 202 6.64 -8.73 -13.13
C TRP A 202 6.88 -9.88 -14.10
N GLU A 203 8.00 -9.90 -14.81
CA GLU A 203 8.32 -10.96 -15.78
C GLU A 203 8.59 -12.31 -15.11
N THR A 204 9.15 -12.31 -13.90
CA THR A 204 9.38 -13.55 -13.15
C THR A 204 8.08 -14.22 -12.69
N ALA A 205 6.99 -13.45 -12.51
CA ALA A 205 5.69 -14.02 -12.14
C ALA A 205 4.83 -14.43 -13.34
N ALA A 206 5.07 -13.87 -14.53
CA ALA A 206 4.33 -14.20 -15.75
C ALA A 206 4.92 -15.38 -16.53
N GLY A 207 6.17 -15.78 -16.25
CA GLY A 207 6.86 -16.88 -16.93
C GLY A 207 6.65 -18.27 -16.33
N GLN A 208 5.81 -18.40 -15.30
CA GLN A 208 5.47 -19.68 -14.67
C GLN A 208 3.95 -19.96 -14.74
N GLN A 209 3.39 -19.93 -15.95
CA GLN A 209 2.10 -20.56 -16.23
C GLN A 209 2.31 -21.78 -17.11
#